data_9f30f34d8bb7b4404d9cb12b0282f866
#
_entry.id   9f30f34d8bb7b4404d9cb12b0282f866
#
_cell.length_a   1.000
_cell.length_b   1.000
_cell.length_c   1.000
_cell.angle_alpha   90.00
_cell.angle_beta   90.00
_cell.angle_gamma   90.00
#
_symmetry.space_group_name_H-M   'P 1'
#
loop_
_entity.id
_entity.type
_entity.pdbx_description
1 polymer ?
#
loop_
_entity_poly.entity_id
_entity_poly.type
_entity_poly.pdbx_seq_one_letter_code
_entity_poly.pdbx_strand_id
1 'polypeptide(L)'
;MFRRLTRHPRFLSLAARLLGLYVALAHRTTRWTLVADGATEALRGGLAEGPVILAFWHERLTLGPGLWVTMRGRVPALAPKRPQVLVSRHRDGVFIGEVVARFGLETIHGSSAKGGASKGGSAALRAMLRVLRGGGVVAVTPDGPRGPRRVAAPGVGQLAALSGAPVFTYGASTTRCLRLRSWDKAMIPLPFGRGLMVLLPPFVVPPEAGEAGRAAVEALLTEACDAADAWAEAARVGPRAGPGEAAALAAARALASRAPPALATEAAASRPDEARRA
;
A
#
# COMPACT_ATOMS: atom_id res chain seq x y z
N MET A 1 1.71 -35.28 -14.59
CA MET A 1 2.99 -34.67 -15.04
C MET A 1 3.01 -33.13 -14.80
N PHE A 2 2.01 -32.37 -15.21
CA PHE A 2 1.90 -30.92 -15.02
C PHE A 2 2.03 -30.44 -13.57
N ARG A 3 1.39 -31.08 -12.58
CA ARG A 3 1.45 -30.73 -11.15
C ARG A 3 2.85 -30.90 -10.51
N ARG A 4 3.74 -31.71 -11.09
CA ARG A 4 5.13 -31.85 -10.61
C ARG A 4 6.04 -30.78 -11.20
N LEU A 5 5.84 -30.39 -12.47
CA LEU A 5 6.58 -29.29 -13.11
C LEU A 5 6.32 -27.95 -12.41
N THR A 6 5.06 -27.62 -12.15
CA THR A 6 4.67 -26.36 -11.46
C THR A 6 5.15 -26.27 -10.01
N ARG A 7 5.68 -27.38 -9.44
CA ARG A 7 6.25 -27.41 -8.09
C ARG A 7 7.79 -27.35 -8.06
N HIS A 8 8.43 -27.39 -9.25
CA HIS A 8 9.89 -27.39 -9.31
C HIS A 8 10.44 -25.99 -9.00
N PRO A 9 11.45 -25.83 -8.11
CA PRO A 9 11.96 -24.52 -7.71
C PRO A 9 12.43 -23.67 -8.91
N ARG A 10 13.11 -24.27 -9.88
CA ARG A 10 13.57 -23.55 -11.09
C ARG A 10 12.42 -23.03 -11.95
N PHE A 11 11.31 -23.77 -12.03
CA PHE A 11 10.12 -23.32 -12.74
C PHE A 11 9.47 -22.12 -12.05
N LEU A 12 9.35 -22.16 -10.71
CA LEU A 12 8.81 -21.05 -9.92
C LEU A 12 9.68 -19.80 -10.04
N SER A 13 11.02 -19.94 -9.99
CA SER A 13 11.94 -18.82 -10.14
C SER A 13 11.85 -18.22 -11.55
N LEU A 14 11.77 -19.04 -12.60
CA LEU A 14 11.56 -18.56 -13.97
C LEU A 14 10.22 -17.82 -14.09
N ALA A 15 9.15 -18.38 -13.56
CA ALA A 15 7.81 -17.75 -13.57
C ALA A 15 7.81 -16.41 -12.80
N ALA A 16 8.50 -16.32 -11.65
CA ALA A 16 8.66 -15.08 -10.90
C ALA A 16 9.44 -14.02 -11.69
N ARG A 17 10.50 -14.45 -12.39
CA ARG A 17 11.28 -13.57 -13.30
C ARG A 17 10.41 -13.04 -14.43
N LEU A 18 9.64 -13.90 -15.10
CA LEU A 18 8.75 -13.52 -16.20
C LEU A 18 7.64 -12.57 -15.72
N LEU A 19 7.02 -12.85 -14.55
CA LEU A 19 6.05 -11.96 -13.95
C LEU A 19 6.66 -10.60 -13.58
N GLY A 20 7.84 -10.60 -12.96
CA GLY A 20 8.55 -9.37 -12.62
C GLY A 20 8.92 -8.55 -13.87
N LEU A 21 9.35 -9.19 -14.95
CA LEU A 21 9.60 -8.54 -16.26
C LEU A 21 8.32 -7.97 -16.85
N TYR A 22 7.23 -8.72 -16.81
CA TYR A 22 5.94 -8.27 -17.29
C TYR A 22 5.44 -7.03 -16.51
N VAL A 23 5.48 -7.08 -15.18
CA VAL A 23 5.09 -5.94 -14.33
C VAL A 23 5.98 -4.74 -14.63
N ALA A 24 7.29 -4.92 -14.76
CA ALA A 24 8.21 -3.86 -15.14
C ALA A 24 7.90 -3.26 -16.52
N LEU A 25 7.59 -4.12 -17.52
CA LEU A 25 7.18 -3.67 -18.84
C LEU A 25 5.89 -2.87 -18.79
N ALA A 26 4.86 -3.36 -18.09
CA ALA A 26 3.60 -2.66 -17.94
C ALA A 26 3.79 -1.30 -17.27
N HIS A 27 4.61 -1.21 -16.21
CA HIS A 27 4.92 0.05 -15.55
C HIS A 27 5.69 1.03 -16.46
N ARG A 28 6.70 0.55 -17.18
CA ARG A 28 7.54 1.40 -18.06
C ARG A 28 6.79 1.93 -19.27
N THR A 29 5.82 1.18 -19.79
CA THR A 29 5.03 1.54 -20.96
C THR A 29 3.73 2.26 -20.62
N THR A 30 3.32 2.26 -19.36
CA THR A 30 2.17 3.06 -18.88
C THR A 30 2.63 4.49 -18.60
N ARG A 31 1.88 5.46 -19.11
CA ARG A 31 2.10 6.89 -18.81
C ARG A 31 1.45 7.23 -17.49
N TRP A 32 2.26 7.31 -16.45
CA TRP A 32 1.81 7.56 -15.09
C TRP A 32 1.68 9.05 -14.78
N THR A 33 0.56 9.43 -14.19
CA THR A 33 0.40 10.67 -13.44
C THR A 33 0.48 10.34 -11.97
N LEU A 34 1.34 11.02 -11.21
CA LEU A 34 1.43 10.89 -9.76
C LEU A 34 0.86 12.14 -9.11
N VAL A 35 -0.13 11.95 -8.26
CA VAL A 35 -0.75 12.96 -7.40
C VAL A 35 -0.32 12.63 -5.97
N ALA A 36 0.59 13.44 -5.42
CA ALA A 36 1.27 13.16 -4.16
C ALA A 36 1.85 14.44 -3.52
N ASP A 37 1.22 15.59 -3.72
CA ASP A 37 1.83 16.87 -3.35
C ASP A 37 2.13 16.94 -1.85
N GLY A 38 1.14 16.77 -0.98
CA GLY A 38 1.35 16.76 0.47
C GLY A 38 2.25 15.63 0.98
N ALA A 39 2.17 14.43 0.37
CA ALA A 39 3.05 13.32 0.72
C ALA A 39 4.51 13.60 0.30
N THR A 40 4.72 14.20 -0.86
CA THR A 40 6.06 14.55 -1.35
C THR A 40 6.69 15.65 -0.50
N GLU A 41 5.90 16.65 -0.11
CA GLU A 41 6.33 17.74 0.78
C GLU A 41 6.75 17.18 2.15
N ALA A 42 5.90 16.34 2.76
CA ALA A 42 6.20 15.69 4.03
C ALA A 42 7.49 14.84 3.98
N LEU A 43 7.69 14.08 2.91
CA LEU A 43 8.90 13.28 2.73
C LEU A 43 10.15 14.14 2.55
N ARG A 44 10.07 15.24 1.79
CA ARG A 44 11.17 16.20 1.62
C ARG A 44 11.45 17.00 2.89
N GLY A 45 10.43 17.22 3.72
CA GLY A 45 10.52 17.86 5.02
C GLY A 45 11.14 17.00 6.13
N GLY A 46 11.75 15.85 5.79
CA GLY A 46 12.51 15.00 6.72
C GLY A 46 11.90 13.63 6.98
N LEU A 47 10.61 13.38 6.69
CA LEU A 47 10.01 12.06 6.94
C LEU A 47 10.65 10.92 6.13
N ALA A 48 11.31 11.24 5.00
CA ALA A 48 12.03 10.24 4.23
C ALA A 48 13.25 9.66 4.96
N GLU A 49 13.80 10.33 5.95
CA GLU A 49 14.97 9.88 6.74
C GLU A 49 14.56 8.90 7.84
N GLY A 50 13.35 9.06 8.38
CA GLY A 50 12.79 8.25 9.45
C GLY A 50 12.08 6.96 8.97
N PRO A 51 11.40 6.26 9.91
CA PRO A 51 10.56 5.11 9.59
C PRO A 51 9.34 5.52 8.78
N VAL A 52 8.87 4.64 7.89
CA VAL A 52 7.67 4.86 7.07
C VAL A 52 6.85 3.58 6.97
N ILE A 53 5.55 3.69 7.15
CA ILE A 53 4.57 2.66 6.80
C ILE A 53 3.91 3.09 5.48
N LEU A 54 4.02 2.24 4.46
CA LEU A 54 3.29 2.40 3.20
C LEU A 54 2.17 1.36 3.13
N ALA A 55 0.93 1.80 3.16
CA ALA A 55 -0.24 0.93 3.09
C ALA A 55 -0.90 1.02 1.70
N PHE A 56 -1.36 -0.12 1.18
CA PHE A 56 -2.18 -0.22 -0.03
C PHE A 56 -3.01 -1.51 -0.01
N TRP A 57 -4.14 -1.53 -0.72
CA TRP A 57 -4.98 -2.73 -0.77
C TRP A 57 -4.31 -3.87 -1.55
N HIS A 58 -4.59 -5.11 -1.15
CA HIS A 58 -4.06 -6.33 -1.79
C HIS A 58 -4.39 -6.39 -3.29
N GLU A 59 -5.53 -5.87 -3.70
CA GLU A 59 -5.91 -5.73 -5.11
C GLU A 59 -4.94 -4.90 -5.96
N ARG A 60 -4.06 -4.09 -5.34
CA ARG A 60 -3.07 -3.20 -5.99
C ARG A 60 -1.64 -3.72 -5.89
N LEU A 61 -1.44 -4.97 -5.50
CA LEU A 61 -0.09 -5.56 -5.32
C LEU A 61 0.82 -5.38 -6.54
N THR A 62 0.27 -5.50 -7.75
CA THR A 62 1.06 -5.33 -8.99
C THR A 62 1.41 -3.87 -9.28
N LEU A 63 0.74 -2.92 -8.64
CA LEU A 63 0.95 -1.47 -8.83
C LEU A 63 1.85 -0.86 -7.74
N GLY A 64 1.92 -1.48 -6.57
CA GLY A 64 2.74 -1.00 -5.44
C GLY A 64 4.22 -0.77 -5.77
N PRO A 65 4.91 -1.71 -6.43
CA PRO A 65 6.31 -1.52 -6.79
C PRO A 65 6.58 -0.30 -7.67
N GLY A 66 5.63 0.05 -8.55
CA GLY A 66 5.74 1.22 -9.42
C GLY A 66 5.73 2.54 -8.66
N LEU A 67 4.93 2.65 -7.59
CA LEU A 67 4.95 3.82 -6.72
C LEU A 67 6.35 4.00 -6.13
N TRP A 68 6.94 2.94 -5.57
CA TRP A 68 8.26 3.02 -4.96
C TRP A 68 9.32 3.52 -5.94
N VAL A 69 9.36 2.95 -7.14
CA VAL A 69 10.29 3.39 -8.20
C VAL A 69 10.09 4.87 -8.54
N THR A 70 8.84 5.32 -8.65
CA THR A 70 8.49 6.70 -8.97
C THR A 70 8.87 7.66 -7.84
N MET A 71 8.55 7.32 -6.58
CA MET A 71 8.83 8.17 -5.41
C MET A 71 10.32 8.29 -5.13
N ARG A 72 11.07 7.20 -5.25
CA ARG A 72 12.54 7.22 -5.10
C ARG A 72 13.23 8.15 -6.12
N GLY A 73 12.68 8.27 -7.32
CA GLY A 73 13.16 9.22 -8.32
C GLY A 73 12.82 10.69 -8.00
N ARG A 74 11.78 10.94 -7.19
CA ARG A 74 11.32 12.30 -6.83
C ARG A 74 11.87 12.81 -5.49
N VAL A 75 12.18 11.89 -4.58
CA VAL A 75 12.68 12.16 -3.23
C VAL A 75 13.99 11.41 -3.04
N PRO A 76 15.15 12.07 -3.26
CA PRO A 76 16.47 11.42 -3.22
C PRO A 76 16.78 10.72 -1.90
N ALA A 77 16.29 11.23 -0.77
CA ALA A 77 16.45 10.61 0.56
C ALA A 77 15.86 9.19 0.66
N LEU A 78 14.94 8.81 -0.24
CA LEU A 78 14.42 7.45 -0.34
C LEU A 78 15.33 6.50 -1.14
N ALA A 79 16.32 7.01 -1.88
CA ALA A 79 17.15 6.18 -2.76
C ALA A 79 17.91 5.04 -2.05
N PRO A 80 18.49 5.23 -0.84
CA PRO A 80 19.16 4.16 -0.11
C PRO A 80 18.19 3.18 0.56
N LYS A 81 16.92 3.54 0.73
CA LYS A 81 15.96 2.70 1.46
C LYS A 81 15.45 1.54 0.62
N ARG A 82 15.17 0.44 1.30
CA ARG A 82 14.60 -0.79 0.73
C ARG A 82 13.30 -1.11 1.47
N PRO A 83 12.13 -0.83 0.91
CA PRO A 83 10.87 -1.18 1.55
C PRO A 83 10.79 -2.68 1.77
N GLN A 84 10.38 -3.08 2.95
CA GLN A 84 10.22 -4.47 3.30
C GLN A 84 8.74 -4.86 3.26
N VAL A 85 8.45 -5.91 2.50
CA VAL A 85 7.10 -6.45 2.30
C VAL A 85 6.95 -7.72 3.15
N LEU A 86 5.85 -7.83 3.89
CA LEU A 86 5.55 -9.03 4.64
C LEU A 86 5.09 -10.15 3.69
N VAL A 87 5.81 -11.24 3.65
CA VAL A 87 5.47 -12.42 2.85
C VAL A 87 5.38 -13.68 3.69
N SER A 88 4.60 -14.65 3.22
CA SER A 88 4.54 -15.98 3.81
C SER A 88 5.88 -16.72 3.64
N ARG A 89 6.22 -17.61 4.57
CA ARG A 89 7.37 -18.54 4.43
C ARG A 89 7.11 -19.67 3.43
N HIS A 90 5.89 -19.82 2.93
CA HIS A 90 5.56 -20.79 1.91
C HIS A 90 6.09 -20.39 0.52
N ARG A 91 6.02 -21.32 -0.43
CA ARG A 91 6.50 -21.11 -1.81
C ARG A 91 5.97 -19.85 -2.47
N ASP A 92 4.72 -19.51 -2.20
CA ASP A 92 4.09 -18.28 -2.75
C ASP A 92 4.79 -17.02 -2.25
N GLY A 93 5.24 -17.01 -0.98
CA GLY A 93 6.02 -15.90 -0.43
C GLY A 93 7.41 -15.79 -1.06
N VAL A 94 8.09 -16.91 -1.33
CA VAL A 94 9.38 -16.92 -2.05
C VAL A 94 9.18 -16.39 -3.47
N PHE A 95 8.14 -16.84 -4.15
CA PHE A 95 7.78 -16.37 -5.49
C PHE A 95 7.54 -14.85 -5.52
N ILE A 96 6.74 -14.33 -4.60
CA ILE A 96 6.50 -12.88 -4.48
C ILE A 96 7.79 -12.13 -4.15
N GLY A 97 8.62 -12.68 -3.25
CA GLY A 97 9.93 -12.12 -2.92
C GLY A 97 10.82 -11.91 -4.14
N GLU A 98 10.91 -12.89 -5.03
CA GLU A 98 11.67 -12.78 -6.28
C GLU A 98 11.10 -11.72 -7.23
N VAL A 99 9.77 -11.57 -7.29
CA VAL A 99 9.11 -10.54 -8.09
C VAL A 99 9.44 -9.15 -7.56
N VAL A 100 9.28 -8.91 -6.27
CA VAL A 100 9.44 -7.56 -5.67
C VAL A 100 10.90 -7.13 -5.56
N ALA A 101 11.83 -8.07 -5.41
CA ALA A 101 13.28 -7.79 -5.39
C ALA A 101 13.76 -7.07 -6.66
N ARG A 102 13.13 -7.32 -7.81
CA ARG A 102 13.41 -6.64 -9.07
C ARG A 102 13.15 -5.12 -9.02
N PHE A 103 12.28 -4.69 -8.12
CA PHE A 103 11.93 -3.28 -7.92
C PHE A 103 12.69 -2.66 -6.74
N GLY A 104 13.64 -3.39 -6.16
CA GLY A 104 14.44 -2.93 -5.03
C GLY A 104 13.71 -3.02 -3.69
N LEU A 105 12.69 -3.88 -3.59
CA LEU A 105 12.03 -4.20 -2.33
C LEU A 105 12.64 -5.48 -1.73
N GLU A 106 12.58 -5.59 -0.41
CA GLU A 106 12.99 -6.75 0.36
C GLU A 106 11.80 -7.45 1.02
N THR A 107 12.01 -8.63 1.58
CA THR A 107 10.95 -9.39 2.21
C THR A 107 11.20 -9.64 3.68
N ILE A 108 10.16 -9.45 4.50
CA ILE A 108 10.09 -9.95 5.86
C ILE A 108 9.29 -11.26 5.83
N HIS A 109 9.88 -12.33 6.33
CA HIS A 109 9.17 -13.60 6.44
C HIS A 109 8.35 -13.66 7.73
N GLY A 110 7.02 -13.53 7.60
CA GLY A 110 6.09 -13.80 8.69
C GLY A 110 5.98 -15.30 8.97
N SER A 111 5.84 -15.70 10.23
CA SER A 111 5.50 -17.08 10.57
C SER A 111 4.02 -17.32 10.26
N SER A 112 3.73 -18.16 9.27
CA SER A 112 2.39 -18.76 9.14
C SER A 112 2.29 -19.84 10.23
N ALA A 113 1.77 -19.51 11.39
CA ALA A 113 1.49 -20.51 12.39
C ALA A 113 0.36 -21.43 11.89
N LYS A 114 0.64 -22.68 11.67
CA LYS A 114 -0.34 -23.75 11.74
C LYS A 114 -0.77 -23.82 13.22
N GLY A 115 -1.93 -23.29 13.55
CA GLY A 115 -2.46 -23.31 14.91
C GLY A 115 -2.65 -21.90 15.50
N GLY A 116 -3.80 -21.32 15.27
CA GLY A 116 -4.30 -20.10 15.88
C GLY A 116 -3.74 -18.80 15.28
N ALA A 117 -4.64 -17.93 14.87
CA ALA A 117 -4.34 -16.63 14.23
C ALA A 117 -3.44 -15.71 15.07
N SER A 118 -3.32 -15.91 16.38
CA SER A 118 -2.62 -15.01 17.30
C SER A 118 -1.08 -15.13 17.27
N LYS A 119 -0.50 -16.34 17.15
CA LYS A 119 0.96 -16.50 17.24
C LYS A 119 1.73 -16.05 15.99
N GLY A 120 1.14 -16.23 14.80
CA GLY A 120 1.76 -15.81 13.54
C GLY A 120 1.74 -14.31 13.34
N GLY A 121 0.65 -13.66 13.71
CA GLY A 121 0.48 -12.21 13.65
C GLY A 121 1.46 -11.45 14.55
N SER A 122 1.65 -11.93 15.78
CA SER A 122 2.60 -11.32 16.73
C SER A 122 4.06 -11.37 16.27
N ALA A 123 4.47 -12.45 15.61
CA ALA A 123 5.84 -12.56 15.07
C ALA A 123 6.06 -11.63 13.88
N ALA A 124 5.06 -11.53 12.99
CA ALA A 124 5.08 -10.60 11.88
C ALA A 124 5.13 -9.13 12.37
N LEU A 125 4.28 -8.79 13.34
CA LEU A 125 4.27 -7.45 13.95
C LEU A 125 5.62 -7.10 14.56
N ARG A 126 6.22 -7.99 15.36
CA ARG A 126 7.57 -7.77 15.92
C ARG A 126 8.64 -7.59 14.85
N ALA A 127 8.56 -8.33 13.75
CA ALA A 127 9.52 -8.20 12.65
C ALA A 127 9.38 -6.84 11.95
N MET A 128 8.17 -6.39 11.68
CA MET A 128 7.88 -5.06 11.10
C MET A 128 8.32 -3.92 12.03
N LEU A 129 8.01 -4.02 13.34
CA LEU A 129 8.46 -3.04 14.34
C LEU A 129 9.98 -2.92 14.41
N ARG A 130 10.72 -4.03 14.25
CA ARG A 130 12.20 -3.98 14.22
C ARG A 130 12.71 -3.18 13.01
N VAL A 131 12.09 -3.35 11.85
CA VAL A 131 12.44 -2.58 10.64
C VAL A 131 12.18 -1.09 10.85
N LEU A 132 11.00 -0.75 11.38
CA LEU A 132 10.62 0.64 11.64
C LEU A 132 11.52 1.30 12.70
N ARG A 133 11.87 0.60 13.79
CA ARG A 133 12.82 1.10 14.79
C ARG A 133 14.21 1.39 14.20
N GLY A 134 14.60 0.69 13.16
CA GLY A 134 15.82 0.96 12.39
C GLY A 134 15.69 2.06 11.34
N GLY A 135 14.61 2.84 11.35
CA GLY A 135 14.36 3.89 10.34
C GLY A 135 13.97 3.36 8.96
N GLY A 136 13.60 2.08 8.87
CA GLY A 136 13.25 1.43 7.60
C GLY A 136 11.83 1.73 7.10
N VAL A 137 11.52 1.21 5.92
CA VAL A 137 10.20 1.32 5.29
C VAL A 137 9.53 -0.04 5.30
N VAL A 138 8.29 -0.11 5.77
CA VAL A 138 7.46 -1.33 5.73
C VAL A 138 6.27 -1.09 4.81
N ALA A 139 6.09 -1.96 3.83
CA ALA A 139 4.94 -1.95 2.95
C ALA A 139 3.94 -3.03 3.38
N VAL A 140 2.68 -2.64 3.60
CA VAL A 140 1.63 -3.53 4.11
C VAL A 140 0.39 -3.53 3.24
N THR A 141 -0.27 -4.69 3.17
CA THR A 141 -1.61 -4.85 2.63
C THR A 141 -2.55 -5.16 3.79
N PRO A 142 -3.30 -4.16 4.30
CA PRO A 142 -4.08 -4.31 5.53
C PRO A 142 -5.18 -5.37 5.48
N ASP A 143 -5.75 -5.62 4.30
CA ASP A 143 -6.75 -6.67 4.08
C ASP A 143 -6.14 -8.09 4.01
N GLY A 144 -4.82 -8.20 4.03
CA GLY A 144 -4.10 -9.46 4.09
C GLY A 144 -4.39 -10.39 2.90
N PRO A 145 -3.82 -11.62 2.92
CA PRO A 145 -3.91 -12.53 1.77
C PRO A 145 -5.23 -13.32 1.67
N ARG A 146 -6.14 -13.15 2.62
CA ARG A 146 -7.42 -13.87 2.68
C ARG A 146 -8.64 -12.96 2.71
N GLY A 147 -8.43 -11.65 2.81
CA GLY A 147 -9.50 -10.67 2.92
C GLY A 147 -10.27 -10.69 4.26
N PRO A 148 -11.44 -10.11 4.29
CA PRO A 148 -12.24 -9.63 3.16
C PRO A 148 -11.62 -8.42 2.44
N ARG A 149 -11.93 -8.27 1.16
CA ARG A 149 -11.41 -7.20 0.31
C ARG A 149 -11.74 -5.82 0.88
N ARG A 150 -10.73 -4.94 0.95
CA ARG A 150 -10.84 -3.56 1.45
C ARG A 150 -11.38 -3.46 2.87
N VAL A 151 -11.08 -4.44 3.71
CA VAL A 151 -11.32 -4.38 5.15
C VAL A 151 -9.99 -4.52 5.87
N ALA A 152 -9.59 -3.48 6.58
CA ALA A 152 -8.30 -3.47 7.25
C ALA A 152 -8.31 -4.33 8.53
N ALA A 153 -7.37 -5.26 8.61
CA ALA A 153 -7.15 -6.05 9.81
C ALA A 153 -6.55 -5.19 10.93
N PRO A 154 -6.80 -5.53 12.21
CA PRO A 154 -6.30 -4.76 13.36
C PRO A 154 -4.78 -4.54 13.39
N GLY A 155 -4.03 -5.42 12.74
CA GLY A 155 -2.56 -5.38 12.73
C GLY A 155 -1.95 -4.10 12.17
N VAL A 156 -2.60 -3.41 11.24
CA VAL A 156 -2.07 -2.16 10.68
C VAL A 156 -2.18 -1.01 11.67
N GLY A 157 -3.31 -0.89 12.38
CA GLY A 157 -3.48 0.10 13.45
C GLY A 157 -2.52 -0.14 14.62
N GLN A 158 -2.36 -1.40 15.04
CA GLN A 158 -1.41 -1.79 16.07
C GLN A 158 0.05 -1.47 15.64
N LEU A 159 0.42 -1.77 14.40
CA LEU A 159 1.75 -1.46 13.88
C LEU A 159 2.00 0.05 13.91
N ALA A 160 1.05 0.85 13.45
CA ALA A 160 1.16 2.29 13.40
C ALA A 160 1.26 2.89 14.82
N ALA A 161 0.36 2.50 15.74
CA ALA A 161 0.34 2.97 17.10
C ALA A 161 1.62 2.61 17.89
N LEU A 162 2.10 1.36 17.76
CA LEU A 162 3.28 0.89 18.48
C LEU A 162 4.60 1.41 17.91
N SER A 163 4.64 1.80 16.65
CA SER A 163 5.85 2.31 16.00
C SER A 163 5.95 3.83 16.03
N GLY A 164 4.82 4.56 16.12
CA GLY A 164 4.76 6.00 15.91
C GLY A 164 5.17 6.44 14.49
N ALA A 165 5.37 5.49 13.58
CA ALA A 165 5.79 5.78 12.22
C ALA A 165 4.65 6.39 11.40
N PRO A 166 4.91 7.41 10.57
CA PRO A 166 3.91 7.99 9.69
C PRO A 166 3.40 6.95 8.69
N VAL A 167 2.08 6.92 8.52
CA VAL A 167 1.38 6.03 7.60
C VAL A 167 1.02 6.79 6.34
N PHE A 168 1.53 6.32 5.21
CA PHE A 168 1.16 6.77 3.87
C PHE A 168 0.19 5.78 3.26
N THR A 169 -0.93 6.26 2.73
CA THR A 169 -1.94 5.44 2.06
C THR A 169 -1.90 5.68 0.56
N TYR A 170 -1.93 4.60 -0.20
CA TYR A 170 -1.71 4.60 -1.64
C TYR A 170 -2.83 3.90 -2.41
N GLY A 171 -3.36 4.57 -3.43
CA GLY A 171 -4.24 4.03 -4.44
C GLY A 171 -3.69 4.23 -5.84
N ALA A 172 -3.99 3.31 -6.75
CA ALA A 172 -3.61 3.46 -8.16
C ALA A 172 -4.58 2.73 -9.08
N SER A 173 -4.70 3.23 -10.29
CA SER A 173 -5.46 2.57 -11.35
C SER A 173 -4.86 2.88 -12.73
N THR A 174 -5.25 2.10 -13.74
CA THR A 174 -4.81 2.30 -15.13
C THR A 174 -5.96 2.06 -16.10
N THR A 175 -5.97 2.80 -17.20
CA THR A 175 -6.97 2.68 -18.27
C THR A 175 -6.96 1.31 -18.94
N ARG A 176 -5.85 0.56 -18.85
CA ARG A 176 -5.70 -0.78 -19.42
C ARG A 176 -5.30 -1.76 -18.33
N CYS A 177 -6.25 -2.55 -17.86
CA CYS A 177 -6.02 -3.58 -16.86
C CYS A 177 -6.99 -4.76 -17.03
N LEU A 178 -6.57 -5.91 -16.49
CA LEU A 178 -7.43 -7.04 -16.21
C LEU A 178 -7.77 -7.04 -14.73
N ARG A 179 -9.02 -7.19 -14.35
CA ARG A 179 -9.44 -7.47 -12.98
C ARG A 179 -9.75 -8.96 -12.85
N LEU A 180 -9.03 -9.62 -11.97
CA LEU A 180 -9.20 -11.05 -11.73
C LEU A 180 -10.52 -11.32 -11.00
N ARG A 181 -11.06 -12.52 -11.18
CA ARG A 181 -12.23 -13.02 -10.42
C ARG A 181 -11.81 -13.66 -9.09
N SER A 182 -10.74 -13.12 -8.47
CA SER A 182 -10.26 -13.51 -7.15
C SER A 182 -11.02 -12.78 -6.04
N TRP A 183 -10.83 -13.21 -4.79
CA TRP A 183 -11.46 -12.58 -3.62
C TRP A 183 -11.13 -11.09 -3.51
N ASP A 184 -9.89 -10.71 -3.87
CA ASP A 184 -9.36 -9.35 -3.84
C ASP A 184 -9.64 -8.56 -5.12
N LYS A 185 -10.14 -9.19 -6.19
CA LYS A 185 -10.28 -8.58 -7.52
C LYS A 185 -8.97 -7.94 -8.01
N ALA A 186 -7.85 -8.66 -7.84
CA ALA A 186 -6.51 -8.18 -8.16
C ALA A 186 -6.45 -7.55 -9.55
N MET A 187 -5.81 -6.39 -9.63
CA MET A 187 -5.63 -5.64 -10.87
C MET A 187 -4.29 -6.00 -11.51
N ILE A 188 -4.32 -6.46 -12.75
CA ILE A 188 -3.12 -6.71 -13.57
C ILE A 188 -3.03 -5.60 -14.61
N PRO A 189 -2.07 -4.68 -14.53
CA PRO A 189 -1.92 -3.63 -15.52
C PRO A 189 -1.50 -4.20 -16.86
N LEU A 190 -2.08 -3.72 -17.95
CA LEU A 190 -1.66 -4.04 -19.31
C LEU A 190 -0.73 -2.95 -19.84
N PRO A 191 0.26 -3.31 -20.69
CA PRO A 191 1.19 -2.36 -21.28
C PRO A 191 0.50 -1.25 -22.10
N PHE A 192 1.20 -0.12 -22.28
CA PHE A 192 0.81 1.00 -23.14
C PHE A 192 -0.49 1.71 -22.69
N GLY A 193 -0.79 1.66 -21.39
CA GLY A 193 -1.92 2.38 -20.79
C GLY A 193 -1.56 3.80 -20.35
N ARG A 194 -2.54 4.45 -19.71
CA ARG A 194 -2.35 5.63 -18.86
C ARG A 194 -2.72 5.23 -17.43
N GLY A 195 -2.04 5.76 -16.44
CA GLY A 195 -2.29 5.41 -15.05
C GLY A 195 -2.26 6.63 -14.14
N LEU A 196 -3.03 6.56 -13.06
CA LEU A 196 -3.01 7.50 -11.96
C LEU A 196 -2.53 6.79 -10.70
N MET A 197 -1.58 7.40 -10.02
CA MET A 197 -1.11 7.06 -8.68
C MET A 197 -1.53 8.18 -7.73
N VAL A 198 -2.20 7.84 -6.64
CA VAL A 198 -2.63 8.77 -5.59
C VAL A 198 -1.98 8.35 -4.29
N LEU A 199 -1.08 9.19 -3.78
CA LEU A 199 -0.43 9.00 -2.48
C LEU A 199 -0.89 10.13 -1.57
N LEU A 200 -1.60 9.78 -0.49
CA LEU A 200 -2.16 10.76 0.42
C LEU A 200 -1.12 11.26 1.43
N PRO A 201 -1.31 12.46 1.99
CA PRO A 201 -0.50 12.97 3.08
C PRO A 201 -0.43 11.96 4.24
N PRO A 202 0.73 11.83 4.89
CA PRO A 202 0.89 10.90 5.98
C PRO A 202 0.18 11.38 7.24
N PHE A 203 -0.19 10.42 8.09
CA PHE A 203 -0.66 10.68 9.44
C PHE A 203 0.04 9.76 10.45
N VAL A 204 0.07 10.17 11.71
CA VAL A 204 0.62 9.37 12.81
C VAL A 204 -0.54 8.89 13.67
N VAL A 205 -0.44 7.66 14.14
CA VAL A 205 -1.43 7.04 15.04
C VAL A 205 -0.90 7.14 16.46
N PRO A 206 -1.62 7.80 17.38
CA PRO A 206 -1.28 7.80 18.81
C PRO A 206 -1.26 6.37 19.37
N PRO A 207 -0.45 6.08 20.40
CA PRO A 207 -0.30 4.74 20.97
C PRO A 207 -1.62 4.08 21.39
N GLU A 208 -2.56 4.86 21.90
CA GLU A 208 -3.87 4.42 22.36
C GLU A 208 -4.94 4.37 21.27
N ALA A 209 -4.68 4.94 20.09
CA ALA A 209 -5.65 5.10 19.01
C ALA A 209 -5.52 4.02 17.91
N GLY A 210 -5.10 2.80 18.26
CA GLY A 210 -4.85 1.75 17.27
C GLY A 210 -6.07 1.40 16.41
N GLU A 211 -7.28 1.37 16.99
CA GLU A 211 -8.51 1.09 16.23
C GLU A 211 -8.92 2.28 15.37
N ALA A 212 -8.83 3.50 15.88
CA ALA A 212 -9.07 4.71 15.09
C ALA A 212 -8.07 4.81 13.91
N GLY A 213 -6.81 4.45 14.17
CA GLY A 213 -5.77 4.35 13.12
C GLY A 213 -6.10 3.30 12.06
N ARG A 214 -6.62 2.12 12.45
CA ARG A 214 -7.09 1.11 11.51
C ARG A 214 -8.21 1.64 10.63
N ALA A 215 -9.22 2.26 11.23
CA ALA A 215 -10.36 2.83 10.51
C ALA A 215 -9.92 3.95 9.55
N ALA A 216 -8.98 4.81 9.97
CA ALA A 216 -8.42 5.85 9.12
C ALA A 216 -7.66 5.27 7.93
N VAL A 217 -6.83 4.23 8.13
CA VAL A 217 -6.15 3.53 7.04
C VAL A 217 -7.17 2.96 6.05
N GLU A 218 -8.22 2.31 6.53
CA GLU A 218 -9.27 1.71 5.69
C GLU A 218 -9.98 2.76 4.83
N ALA A 219 -10.41 3.86 5.45
CA ALA A 219 -11.10 4.95 4.76
C ALA A 219 -10.20 5.60 3.71
N LEU A 220 -9.00 6.01 4.09
CA LEU A 220 -8.07 6.71 3.19
C LEU A 220 -7.59 5.84 2.03
N LEU A 221 -7.35 4.54 2.25
CA LEU A 221 -7.02 3.60 1.18
C LEU A 221 -8.16 3.44 0.18
N THR A 222 -9.40 3.39 0.69
CA THR A 222 -10.59 3.28 -0.15
C THR A 222 -10.76 4.54 -0.98
N GLU A 223 -10.69 5.73 -0.35
CA GLU A 223 -10.76 7.02 -1.04
C GLU A 223 -9.68 7.16 -2.14
N ALA A 224 -8.42 6.81 -1.83
CA ALA A 224 -7.33 6.88 -2.80
C ALA A 224 -7.53 5.93 -4.00
N CYS A 225 -8.02 4.71 -3.74
CA CYS A 225 -8.32 3.75 -4.79
C CYS A 225 -9.52 4.17 -5.64
N ASP A 226 -10.58 4.68 -5.01
CA ASP A 226 -11.79 5.11 -5.71
C ASP A 226 -11.52 6.35 -6.58
N ALA A 227 -10.72 7.29 -6.10
CA ALA A 227 -10.27 8.43 -6.89
C ALA A 227 -9.45 8.00 -8.12
N ALA A 228 -8.54 7.03 -7.95
CA ALA A 228 -7.76 6.49 -9.05
C ALA A 228 -8.62 5.69 -10.05
N ASP A 229 -9.59 4.91 -9.57
CA ASP A 229 -10.52 4.14 -10.40
C ASP A 229 -11.47 5.06 -11.18
N ALA A 230 -12.03 6.10 -10.55
CA ALA A 230 -12.88 7.08 -11.20
C ALA A 230 -12.14 7.81 -12.33
N TRP A 231 -10.89 8.21 -12.08
CA TRP A 231 -10.06 8.81 -13.13
C TRP A 231 -9.79 7.83 -14.28
N ALA A 232 -9.43 6.59 -13.97
CA ALA A 232 -9.13 5.59 -15.00
C ALA A 232 -10.35 5.27 -15.87
N GLU A 233 -11.55 5.25 -15.28
CA GLU A 233 -12.82 5.08 -16.01
C GLU A 233 -13.09 6.27 -16.93
N ALA A 234 -13.04 7.50 -16.40
CA ALA A 234 -13.23 8.71 -17.18
C ALA A 234 -12.22 8.82 -18.34
N ALA A 235 -10.96 8.45 -18.06
CA ALA A 235 -9.88 8.47 -19.05
C ALA A 235 -9.98 7.36 -20.12
N ARG A 236 -10.76 6.30 -19.86
CA ARG A 236 -11.00 5.20 -20.80
C ARG A 236 -12.19 5.48 -21.72
N VAL A 237 -13.27 6.03 -21.17
CA VAL A 237 -14.56 6.19 -21.87
C VAL A 237 -14.62 7.53 -22.62
N GLY A 238 -14.04 8.59 -22.06
CA GLY A 238 -14.09 9.93 -22.64
C GLY A 238 -12.91 10.27 -23.57
N PRO A 239 -12.99 11.43 -24.25
CA PRO A 239 -11.87 11.94 -25.02
C PRO A 239 -10.69 12.24 -24.09
N ARG A 240 -9.46 12.12 -24.63
CA ARG A 240 -8.26 12.39 -23.87
C ARG A 240 -8.26 13.84 -23.34
N ALA A 241 -7.98 13.99 -22.03
CA ALA A 241 -8.05 15.27 -21.33
C ALA A 241 -9.43 15.96 -21.41
N GLY A 242 -10.49 15.16 -21.62
CA GLY A 242 -11.86 15.66 -21.60
C GLY A 242 -12.31 16.11 -20.20
N PRO A 243 -13.48 16.79 -20.10
CA PRO A 243 -13.94 17.37 -18.85
C PRO A 243 -14.11 16.35 -17.72
N GLY A 244 -14.54 15.12 -18.00
CA GLY A 244 -14.66 14.05 -17.01
C GLY A 244 -13.31 13.60 -16.46
N GLU A 245 -12.31 13.43 -17.33
CA GLU A 245 -10.94 13.09 -16.90
C GLU A 245 -10.33 14.22 -16.07
N ALA A 246 -10.51 15.47 -16.49
CA ALA A 246 -10.01 16.65 -15.78
C ALA A 246 -10.66 16.79 -14.39
N ALA A 247 -11.97 16.60 -14.29
CA ALA A 247 -12.70 16.67 -13.03
C ALA A 247 -12.24 15.57 -12.05
N ALA A 248 -12.09 14.32 -12.53
CA ALA A 248 -11.60 13.21 -11.71
C ALA A 248 -10.15 13.44 -11.25
N LEU A 249 -9.29 14.00 -12.10
CA LEU A 249 -7.93 14.37 -11.72
C LEU A 249 -7.91 15.48 -10.68
N ALA A 250 -8.76 16.50 -10.82
CA ALA A 250 -8.90 17.59 -9.85
C ALA A 250 -9.36 17.07 -8.49
N ALA A 251 -10.34 16.15 -8.46
CA ALA A 251 -10.79 15.51 -7.24
C ALA A 251 -9.67 14.70 -6.54
N ALA A 252 -8.87 13.95 -7.30
CA ALA A 252 -7.72 13.21 -6.77
C ALA A 252 -6.65 14.17 -6.19
N ARG A 253 -6.40 15.32 -6.83
CA ARG A 253 -5.48 16.34 -6.32
C ARG A 253 -6.00 16.98 -5.02
N ALA A 254 -7.28 17.34 -4.98
CA ALA A 254 -7.90 17.88 -3.77
C ALA A 254 -7.77 16.88 -2.59
N LEU A 255 -7.99 15.60 -2.85
CA LEU A 255 -7.81 14.54 -1.85
C LEU A 255 -6.35 14.45 -1.36
N ALA A 256 -5.37 14.49 -2.26
CA ALA A 256 -3.95 14.38 -1.92
C ALA A 256 -3.36 15.66 -1.27
N SER A 257 -4.10 16.75 -1.29
CA SER A 257 -3.74 18.01 -0.62
C SER A 257 -4.54 18.24 0.66
N ARG A 258 -5.51 17.37 0.98
CA ARG A 258 -6.32 17.44 2.20
C ARG A 258 -5.45 17.18 3.43
N ALA A 259 -5.67 17.94 4.50
CA ALA A 259 -5.03 17.67 5.78
C ALA A 259 -5.34 16.22 6.23
N PRO A 260 -4.36 15.50 6.78
CA PRO A 260 -4.60 14.17 7.30
C PRO A 260 -5.56 14.20 8.49
N PRO A 261 -6.26 13.09 8.80
CA PRO A 261 -7.17 13.05 9.92
C PRO A 261 -6.44 13.27 11.24
N ALA A 262 -6.97 14.14 12.08
CA ALA A 262 -6.58 14.21 13.48
C ALA A 262 -7.25 13.03 14.22
N LEU A 263 -6.44 12.06 14.67
CA LEU A 263 -6.95 10.94 15.46
C LEU A 263 -7.05 11.37 16.92
N ALA A 264 -8.28 11.43 17.43
CA ALA A 264 -8.53 11.71 18.85
C ALA A 264 -7.97 10.54 19.69
N THR A 265 -7.35 10.87 20.82
CA THR A 265 -7.05 9.89 21.86
C THR A 265 -8.36 9.43 22.51
N GLU A 266 -8.53 8.14 22.78
CA GLU A 266 -9.73 7.60 23.44
C GLU A 266 -10.00 8.29 24.80
N ALA A 267 -8.99 8.85 25.44
CA ALA A 267 -9.11 9.65 26.67
C ALA A 267 -9.93 10.95 26.48
N ALA A 268 -10.06 11.47 25.29
CA ALA A 268 -10.90 12.65 25.00
C ALA A 268 -12.37 12.28 24.76
N ALA A 269 -12.65 11.04 24.38
CA ALA A 269 -14.01 10.55 24.13
C ALA A 269 -14.73 10.04 25.40
N SER A 270 -13.98 9.80 26.49
CA SER A 270 -14.51 9.23 27.74
C SER A 270 -14.70 10.24 28.88
N ARG A 271 -14.74 11.55 28.60
CA ARG A 271 -15.21 12.54 29.59
C ARG A 271 -16.71 12.71 29.46
N PRO A 272 -17.52 12.04 30.29
CA PRO A 272 -18.94 12.41 30.41
C PRO A 272 -19.02 13.81 31.00
N ASP A 273 -19.98 14.52 30.52
CA ASP A 273 -20.45 15.87 30.88
C ASP A 273 -20.67 16.01 32.41
N GLU A 274 -19.61 16.12 33.21
CA GLU A 274 -19.68 16.46 34.65
C GLU A 274 -19.87 17.96 34.88
N ALA A 275 -19.92 18.77 33.82
CA ALA A 275 -20.06 20.22 33.96
C ALA A 275 -21.54 20.72 34.00
N ARG A 276 -22.53 19.87 34.13
CA ARG A 276 -23.96 20.26 34.22
C ARG A 276 -24.62 19.95 35.55
N ARG A 277 -23.89 19.74 36.62
CA ARG A 277 -24.44 19.65 38.00
C ARG A 277 -23.53 20.40 38.97
N ALA A 278 -23.56 21.71 38.90
CA ALA A 278 -23.16 22.60 39.95
C ALA A 278 -24.04 23.88 39.88
#